data_872d8873b1540e563ef7f4141513f683
#
_entry.id   872d8873b1540e563ef7f4141513f683
#
_cell.length_a   1.000
_cell.length_b   1.000
_cell.length_c   1.000
_cell.angle_alpha   90.00
_cell.angle_beta   90.00
_cell.angle_gamma   90.00
#
_symmetry.space_group_name_H-M   'P 1'
#
loop_
_entity.id
_entity.type
_entity.pdbx_description
1 polymer ?
#
loop_
_entity_poly.entity_id
_entity_poly.type
_entity_poly.pdbx_seq_one_letter_code
_entity_poly.pdbx_strand_id
1 'polypeptide(L)'
;MSQPSEHIPSDTMVRSSFTLRRYTPDDEAEAIELWRRTWQLAYPQIDFNDRVDWWRQRWRDELVPAATITVAEGGGRMLGFVTVDPRTFDIDQTVVAPEAWGLGVAAALIAEAKRISPAGLDLHVNKDNARAIRFYEKQGFVISGEALNWRSGAPGHKMSWRPPSASSRASS
;
A
#
# COMPACT_ATOMS: atom_id res chain seq x y z
N MET A 1 27.18 -51.42 0.12
CA MET A 1 27.50 -50.11 -0.42
C MET A 1 26.24 -49.26 -0.33
N SER A 2 26.13 -48.53 0.73
CA SER A 2 24.98 -47.64 1.00
C SER A 2 25.25 -46.34 0.28
N GLN A 3 24.32 -45.94 -0.58
CA GLN A 3 24.31 -44.62 -1.19
C GLN A 3 23.89 -43.59 -0.14
N PRO A 4 24.58 -42.45 -0.06
CA PRO A 4 24.09 -41.38 0.79
C PRO A 4 22.82 -40.77 0.15
N SER A 5 21.76 -40.77 0.91
CA SER A 5 20.55 -40.02 0.58
C SER A 5 20.93 -38.54 0.49
N GLU A 6 20.97 -38.01 -0.72
CA GLU A 6 21.03 -36.58 -0.91
C GLU A 6 19.72 -36.00 -0.39
N HIS A 7 19.81 -35.45 0.78
CA HIS A 7 18.76 -34.60 1.32
C HIS A 7 18.74 -33.33 0.48
N ILE A 8 17.84 -33.28 -0.50
CA ILE A 8 17.54 -32.06 -1.21
C ILE A 8 16.88 -31.14 -0.17
N PRO A 9 17.53 -30.04 0.22
CA PRO A 9 16.85 -29.08 1.07
C PRO A 9 15.62 -28.60 0.31
N SER A 10 14.49 -28.65 0.97
CA SER A 10 13.23 -28.16 0.44
C SER A 10 13.37 -26.65 0.21
N ASP A 11 13.83 -26.29 -0.98
CA ASP A 11 13.98 -24.91 -1.45
C ASP A 11 12.62 -24.25 -1.72
N THR A 12 11.58 -24.75 -1.09
CA THR A 12 10.20 -24.35 -1.35
C THR A 12 9.67 -23.33 -0.35
N MET A 13 10.52 -22.79 0.55
CA MET A 13 10.05 -21.85 1.56
C MET A 13 11.05 -20.75 1.89
N VAL A 14 11.69 -20.18 0.88
CA VAL A 14 12.09 -18.79 1.00
C VAL A 14 10.84 -17.97 0.74
N ARG A 15 9.89 -18.02 1.64
CA ARG A 15 8.94 -16.94 1.78
C ARG A 15 9.82 -15.73 2.05
N SER A 16 9.83 -14.79 1.10
CA SER A 16 10.40 -13.48 1.32
C SER A 16 9.70 -12.93 2.55
N SER A 17 10.29 -13.20 3.72
CA SER A 17 9.72 -12.73 4.96
C SER A 17 9.94 -11.23 5.02
N PHE A 18 8.88 -10.51 5.23
CA PHE A 18 8.91 -9.09 5.49
C PHE A 18 8.26 -8.82 6.85
N THR A 19 8.61 -7.69 7.44
CA THR A 19 8.00 -7.20 8.66
C THR A 19 7.39 -5.84 8.42
N LEU A 20 6.36 -5.50 9.20
CA LEU A 20 5.77 -4.18 9.22
C LEU A 20 6.33 -3.41 10.42
N ARG A 21 6.63 -2.14 10.21
CA ARG A 21 7.09 -1.24 11.27
C ARG A 21 6.65 0.20 10.99
N ARG A 22 6.74 1.04 12.01
CA ARG A 22 6.48 2.46 11.84
C ARG A 22 7.57 3.13 11.00
N TYR A 23 7.14 4.11 10.23
CA TYR A 23 8.02 5.03 9.51
C TYR A 23 8.85 5.85 10.50
N THR A 24 10.10 6.09 10.14
CA THR A 24 10.97 7.06 10.80
C THR A 24 11.54 8.04 9.78
N PRO A 25 12.00 9.24 10.19
CA PRO A 25 12.58 10.20 9.24
C PRO A 25 13.74 9.67 8.41
N ASP A 26 14.45 8.67 8.89
CA ASP A 26 15.53 8.01 8.15
C ASP A 26 15.03 7.25 6.92
N ASP A 27 13.74 6.94 6.86
CA ASP A 27 13.11 6.24 5.73
C ASP A 27 12.75 7.16 4.57
N GLU A 28 12.82 8.47 4.74
CA GLU A 28 12.30 9.43 3.76
C GLU A 28 12.87 9.22 2.36
N ALA A 29 14.18 9.16 2.24
CA ALA A 29 14.82 9.05 0.93
C ALA A 29 14.38 7.77 0.19
N GLU A 30 14.29 6.65 0.90
CA GLU A 30 13.87 5.38 0.33
C GLU A 30 12.39 5.37 -0.03
N ALA A 31 11.54 5.97 0.82
CA ALA A 31 10.10 6.10 0.56
C ALA A 31 9.83 6.97 -0.68
N ILE A 32 10.52 8.10 -0.81
CA ILE A 32 10.39 9.00 -1.97
C ILE A 32 10.83 8.29 -3.25
N GLU A 33 11.96 7.59 -3.21
CA GLU A 33 12.47 6.86 -4.39
C GLU A 33 11.56 5.68 -4.76
N LEU A 34 11.02 4.98 -3.78
CA LEU A 34 10.06 3.91 -4.03
C LEU A 34 8.78 4.45 -4.67
N TRP A 35 8.26 5.57 -4.19
CA TRP A 35 7.13 6.26 -4.80
C TRP A 35 7.43 6.64 -6.26
N ARG A 36 8.56 7.31 -6.51
CA ARG A 36 8.96 7.73 -7.86
C ARG A 36 9.03 6.54 -8.82
N ARG A 37 9.73 5.49 -8.42
CA ARG A 37 9.97 4.30 -9.23
C ARG A 37 8.68 3.57 -9.58
N THR A 38 7.79 3.42 -8.62
CA THR A 38 6.52 2.72 -8.81
C THR A 38 5.57 3.49 -9.70
N TRP A 39 5.45 4.80 -9.49
CA TRP A 39 4.62 5.64 -10.33
C TRP A 39 5.18 5.79 -11.74
N GLN A 40 6.50 5.87 -11.90
CA GLN A 40 7.15 5.91 -13.21
C GLN A 40 6.85 4.64 -14.02
N LEU A 41 6.81 3.50 -13.36
CA LEU A 41 6.48 2.24 -14.01
C LEU A 41 4.99 2.19 -14.44
N ALA A 42 4.10 2.72 -13.61
CA ALA A 42 2.67 2.76 -13.90
C ALA A 42 2.31 3.76 -15.01
N TYR A 43 3.05 4.85 -15.10
CA TYR A 43 2.79 5.93 -16.05
C TYR A 43 4.09 6.34 -16.80
N PRO A 44 4.55 5.50 -17.74
CA PRO A 44 5.85 5.75 -18.41
C PRO A 44 5.93 7.04 -19.20
N GLN A 45 4.78 7.60 -19.62
CA GLN A 45 4.69 8.84 -20.39
C GLN A 45 4.90 10.09 -19.54
N ILE A 46 4.90 9.97 -18.21
CA ILE A 46 5.11 11.08 -17.29
C ILE A 46 6.52 10.95 -16.70
N ASP A 47 7.29 12.04 -16.70
CA ASP A 47 8.58 12.06 -16.01
C ASP A 47 8.38 12.39 -14.53
N PHE A 48 8.42 11.36 -13.68
CA PHE A 48 8.27 11.53 -12.24
C PHE A 48 9.48 12.14 -11.56
N ASN A 49 10.63 12.21 -12.22
CA ASN A 49 11.78 12.96 -11.70
C ASN A 49 11.44 14.44 -11.50
N ASP A 50 10.63 15.00 -12.39
CA ASP A 50 10.17 16.39 -12.29
C ASP A 50 9.20 16.62 -11.11
N ARG A 51 8.68 15.55 -10.52
CA ARG A 51 7.71 15.63 -9.43
C ARG A 51 8.29 15.31 -8.06
N VAL A 52 9.53 14.87 -7.98
CA VAL A 52 10.16 14.42 -6.74
C VAL A 52 10.23 15.54 -5.70
N ASP A 53 10.63 16.73 -6.09
CA ASP A 53 10.76 17.84 -5.14
C ASP A 53 9.41 18.27 -4.57
N TRP A 54 8.39 18.36 -5.43
CA TRP A 54 7.03 18.62 -4.99
C TRP A 54 6.51 17.51 -4.06
N TRP A 55 6.75 16.24 -4.42
CA TRP A 55 6.30 15.11 -3.62
C TRP A 55 6.99 15.09 -2.26
N ARG A 56 8.30 15.34 -2.22
CA ARG A 56 9.05 15.43 -0.96
C ARG A 56 8.50 16.53 -0.06
N GLN A 57 8.17 17.68 -0.63
CA GLN A 57 7.56 18.78 0.11
C GLN A 57 6.22 18.38 0.69
N ARG A 58 5.36 17.78 -0.11
CA ARG A 58 4.06 17.27 0.32
C ARG A 58 4.18 16.19 1.39
N TRP A 59 5.14 15.31 1.22
CA TRP A 59 5.43 14.25 2.19
C TRP A 59 5.75 14.82 3.56
N ARG A 60 6.64 15.81 3.62
CA ARG A 60 7.05 16.46 4.87
C ARG A 60 5.97 17.31 5.50
N ASP A 61 5.24 18.07 4.70
CA ASP A 61 4.33 19.09 5.19
C ASP A 61 2.93 18.58 5.45
N GLU A 62 2.48 17.58 4.70
CA GLU A 62 1.10 17.09 4.77
C GLU A 62 1.00 15.67 5.30
N LEU A 63 1.77 14.73 4.76
CA LEU A 63 1.60 13.32 5.09
C LEU A 63 2.24 12.94 6.43
N VAL A 64 3.49 13.26 6.64
CA VAL A 64 4.19 12.91 7.89
C VAL A 64 3.50 13.50 9.12
N PRO A 65 3.03 14.77 9.11
CA PRO A 65 2.34 15.32 10.27
C PRO A 65 0.95 14.74 10.53
N ALA A 66 0.22 14.33 9.49
CA ALA A 66 -1.18 13.95 9.60
C ALA A 66 -1.40 12.44 9.63
N ALA A 67 -0.58 11.67 8.94
CA ALA A 67 -0.80 10.24 8.74
C ALA A 67 0.06 9.40 9.67
N THR A 68 -0.48 8.23 9.99
CA THR A 68 0.32 7.10 10.48
C THR A 68 0.87 6.36 9.27
N ILE A 69 2.19 6.25 9.18
CA ILE A 69 2.85 5.62 8.04
C ILE A 69 3.48 4.32 8.49
N THR A 70 3.10 3.23 7.84
CA THR A 70 3.63 1.90 8.07
C THR A 70 4.51 1.48 6.90
N VAL A 71 5.67 0.98 7.21
CA VAL A 71 6.67 0.50 6.25
C VAL A 71 6.72 -1.02 6.29
N ALA A 72 6.73 -1.64 5.14
CA ALA A 72 7.06 -3.05 4.98
C ALA A 72 8.53 -3.17 4.62
N GLU A 73 9.27 -3.96 5.37
CA GLU A 73 10.72 -4.12 5.23
C GLU A 73 11.09 -5.60 5.12
N GLY A 74 11.94 -5.91 4.18
CA GLY A 74 12.47 -7.26 4.01
C GLY A 74 13.84 -7.22 3.34
N GLY A 75 14.77 -8.05 3.81
CA GLY A 75 16.12 -8.08 3.28
C GLY A 75 16.89 -6.76 3.43
N GLY A 76 16.58 -5.97 4.46
CA GLY A 76 17.19 -4.66 4.68
C GLY A 76 16.70 -3.56 3.73
N ARG A 77 15.60 -3.78 3.02
CA ARG A 77 15.05 -2.85 2.02
C ARG A 77 13.58 -2.56 2.30
N MET A 78 13.16 -1.36 1.93
CA MET A 78 11.74 -1.01 1.94
C MET A 78 11.03 -1.70 0.78
N LEU A 79 10.05 -2.52 1.10
CA LEU A 79 9.22 -3.23 0.10
C LEU A 79 7.91 -2.53 -0.19
N GLY A 80 7.49 -1.63 0.68
CA GLY A 80 6.28 -0.87 0.50
C GLY A 80 5.97 0.01 1.69
N PHE A 81 4.95 0.83 1.55
CA PHE A 81 4.41 1.63 2.65
C PHE A 81 2.95 1.98 2.42
N VAL A 82 2.25 2.29 3.49
CA VAL A 82 0.89 2.82 3.48
C VAL A 82 0.79 4.03 4.39
N THR A 83 0.04 5.03 3.96
CA THR A 83 -0.25 6.23 4.75
C THR A 83 -1.72 6.27 5.12
N VAL A 84 -2.03 6.39 6.40
CA VAL A 84 -3.39 6.39 6.92
C VAL A 84 -3.60 7.57 7.85
N ASP A 85 -4.58 8.41 7.56
CA ASP A 85 -5.07 9.40 8.52
C ASP A 85 -6.35 8.86 9.18
N PRO A 86 -6.30 8.37 10.43
CA PRO A 86 -7.48 7.77 11.07
C PRO A 86 -8.56 8.80 11.44
N ARG A 87 -8.25 10.09 11.41
CA ARG A 87 -9.22 11.15 11.67
C ARG A 87 -10.16 11.36 10.48
N THR A 88 -9.68 11.15 9.27
CA THR A 88 -10.43 11.33 8.03
C THR A 88 -10.70 10.02 7.30
N PHE A 89 -10.17 8.90 7.79
CA PHE A 89 -10.18 7.57 7.16
C PHE A 89 -9.33 7.47 5.88
N ASP A 90 -8.59 8.52 5.55
CA ASP A 90 -7.94 8.61 4.26
C ASP A 90 -6.67 7.77 4.16
N ILE A 91 -6.61 6.93 3.14
CA ILE A 91 -5.37 6.33 2.63
C ILE A 91 -4.92 7.17 1.45
N ASP A 92 -3.86 7.95 1.63
CA ASP A 92 -3.32 8.75 0.54
C ASP A 92 -2.46 7.90 -0.41
N GLN A 93 -1.65 7.02 0.14
CA GLN A 93 -0.74 6.17 -0.61
C GLN A 93 -0.72 4.74 -0.09
N THR A 94 -0.76 3.81 -1.02
CA THR A 94 -0.33 2.42 -0.84
C THR A 94 0.66 2.10 -1.95
N VAL A 95 1.91 1.95 -1.60
CA VAL A 95 2.99 1.75 -2.58
C VAL A 95 3.69 0.44 -2.25
N VAL A 96 3.88 -0.42 -3.25
CA VAL A 96 4.61 -1.68 -3.13
C VAL A 96 5.64 -1.77 -4.23
N ALA A 97 6.87 -2.08 -3.86
CA ALA A 97 7.95 -2.28 -4.81
C ALA A 97 7.57 -3.35 -5.85
N PRO A 98 7.84 -3.12 -7.14
CA PRO A 98 7.50 -4.09 -8.18
C PRO A 98 8.07 -5.49 -7.93
N GLU A 99 9.29 -5.59 -7.42
CA GLU A 99 9.93 -6.85 -7.05
C GLU A 99 9.25 -7.59 -5.88
N ALA A 100 8.40 -6.90 -5.13
CA ALA A 100 7.64 -7.48 -4.03
C ALA A 100 6.18 -7.79 -4.39
N TRP A 101 5.77 -7.58 -5.64
CA TRP A 101 4.42 -7.92 -6.08
C TRP A 101 4.18 -9.43 -5.98
N GLY A 102 3.00 -9.81 -5.52
CA GLY A 102 2.64 -11.20 -5.34
C GLY A 102 3.14 -11.84 -4.04
N LEU A 103 3.85 -11.09 -3.19
CA LEU A 103 4.39 -11.59 -1.91
C LEU A 103 3.47 -11.31 -0.72
N GLY A 104 2.31 -10.69 -0.93
CA GLY A 104 1.36 -10.37 0.13
C GLY A 104 1.64 -9.07 0.88
N VAL A 105 2.59 -8.26 0.41
CA VAL A 105 2.94 -6.98 1.06
C VAL A 105 1.77 -6.01 1.06
N ALA A 106 1.11 -5.82 -0.08
CA ALA A 106 -0.03 -4.91 -0.18
C ALA A 106 -1.17 -5.32 0.75
N ALA A 107 -1.51 -6.61 0.79
CA ALA A 107 -2.55 -7.13 1.67
C ALA A 107 -2.21 -6.92 3.14
N ALA A 108 -0.95 -7.13 3.53
CA ALA A 108 -0.48 -6.90 4.90
C ALA A 108 -0.54 -5.41 5.28
N LEU A 109 -0.17 -4.51 4.36
CA LEU A 109 -0.26 -3.07 4.58
C LEU A 109 -1.72 -2.62 4.76
N ILE A 110 -2.64 -3.13 3.96
CA ILE A 110 -4.06 -2.81 4.10
C ILE A 110 -4.64 -3.39 5.39
N ALA A 111 -4.24 -4.60 5.80
CA ALA A 111 -4.65 -5.16 7.10
C ALA A 111 -4.18 -4.28 8.26
N GLU A 112 -2.97 -3.76 8.20
CA GLU A 112 -2.45 -2.82 9.19
C GLU A 112 -3.19 -1.48 9.14
N ALA A 113 -3.53 -0.98 7.95
CA ALA A 113 -4.34 0.21 7.79
C ALA A 113 -5.71 0.07 8.48
N LYS A 114 -6.35 -1.08 8.35
CA LYS A 114 -7.61 -1.39 9.05
C LYS A 114 -7.45 -1.42 10.57
N ARG A 115 -6.32 -1.91 11.05
CA ARG A 115 -6.00 -1.89 12.48
C ARG A 115 -5.82 -0.48 13.01
N ILE A 116 -5.15 0.39 12.24
CA ILE A 116 -4.92 1.80 12.59
C ILE A 116 -6.21 2.60 12.56
N SER A 117 -7.08 2.34 11.59
CA SER A 117 -8.34 3.03 11.39
C SER A 117 -9.52 2.03 11.36
N PRO A 118 -9.87 1.46 12.53
CA PRO A 118 -10.86 0.38 12.58
C PRO A 118 -12.28 0.83 12.27
N ALA A 119 -12.56 2.13 12.31
CA ALA A 119 -13.87 2.69 11.98
C ALA A 119 -14.11 2.81 10.48
N GLY A 120 -13.08 2.81 9.67
CA GLY A 120 -13.21 2.87 8.23
C GLY A 120 -11.96 3.36 7.52
N LEU A 121 -11.95 3.15 6.22
CA LEU A 121 -10.90 3.60 5.30
C LEU A 121 -11.54 4.07 4.00
N ASP A 122 -11.02 5.15 3.46
CA ASP A 122 -11.38 5.68 2.15
C ASP A 122 -10.11 5.91 1.33
N LEU A 123 -10.22 5.68 0.03
CA LEU A 123 -9.12 5.95 -0.90
C LEU A 123 -9.67 6.37 -2.26
N HIS A 124 -8.80 6.91 -3.09
CA HIS A 124 -9.09 7.25 -4.47
C HIS A 124 -8.24 6.42 -5.41
N VAL A 125 -8.83 5.95 -6.48
CA VAL A 125 -8.16 5.14 -7.50
C VAL A 125 -8.60 5.61 -8.88
N ASN A 126 -7.67 5.68 -9.83
CA ASN A 126 -8.01 6.02 -11.21
C ASN A 126 -8.88 4.92 -11.83
N LYS A 127 -9.89 5.32 -12.63
CA LYS A 127 -10.82 4.36 -13.28
C LYS A 127 -10.12 3.38 -14.21
N ASP A 128 -9.02 3.77 -14.81
CA ASP A 128 -8.23 2.94 -15.71
C ASP A 128 -7.32 1.94 -14.98
N ASN A 129 -7.20 2.04 -13.65
CA ASN A 129 -6.39 1.13 -12.86
C ASN A 129 -7.20 -0.08 -12.38
N ALA A 130 -7.58 -0.94 -13.32
CA ALA A 130 -8.40 -2.12 -13.03
C ALA A 130 -7.74 -3.08 -12.04
N ARG A 131 -6.41 -3.19 -12.04
CA ARG A 131 -5.67 -4.05 -11.13
C ARG A 131 -5.81 -3.58 -9.67
N ALA A 132 -5.65 -2.29 -9.43
CA ALA A 132 -5.81 -1.72 -8.09
C ALA A 132 -7.26 -1.86 -7.60
N ILE A 133 -8.25 -1.58 -8.46
CA ILE A 133 -9.65 -1.71 -8.13
C ILE A 133 -9.96 -3.15 -7.68
N ARG A 134 -9.53 -4.15 -8.45
CA ARG A 134 -9.74 -5.57 -8.09
C ARG A 134 -9.04 -5.94 -6.78
N PHE A 135 -7.84 -5.41 -6.56
CA PHE A 135 -7.12 -5.64 -5.32
C PHE A 135 -7.90 -5.08 -4.12
N TYR A 136 -8.37 -3.84 -4.19
CA TYR A 136 -9.12 -3.24 -3.09
C TYR A 136 -10.47 -3.91 -2.87
N GLU A 137 -11.15 -4.34 -3.92
CA GLU A 137 -12.39 -5.12 -3.80
C GLU A 137 -12.14 -6.42 -3.02
N LYS A 138 -11.05 -7.13 -3.29
CA LYS A 138 -10.65 -8.32 -2.53
C LYS A 138 -10.35 -8.03 -1.06
N GLN A 139 -9.94 -6.81 -0.75
CA GLN A 139 -9.71 -6.36 0.63
C GLN A 139 -10.99 -5.86 1.31
N GLY A 140 -12.13 -5.96 0.68
CA GLY A 140 -13.42 -5.58 1.23
C GLY A 140 -13.83 -4.13 0.97
N PHE A 141 -13.13 -3.41 0.11
CA PHE A 141 -13.53 -2.07 -0.32
C PHE A 141 -14.61 -2.16 -1.38
N VAL A 142 -15.48 -1.16 -1.40
CA VAL A 142 -16.50 -0.99 -2.43
C VAL A 142 -16.38 0.40 -3.05
N ILE A 143 -16.76 0.53 -4.30
CA ILE A 143 -16.85 1.84 -4.95
C ILE A 143 -18.00 2.61 -4.28
N SER A 144 -17.66 3.74 -3.66
CA SER A 144 -18.61 4.55 -2.88
C SER A 144 -18.90 5.90 -3.51
N GLY A 145 -18.18 6.27 -4.54
CA GLY A 145 -18.39 7.54 -5.23
C GLY A 145 -17.47 7.72 -6.41
N GLU A 146 -17.64 8.84 -7.07
CA GLU A 146 -16.79 9.29 -8.16
C GLU A 146 -15.90 10.43 -7.68
N ALA A 147 -14.69 10.49 -8.21
CA ALA A 147 -13.76 11.56 -7.89
C ALA A 147 -12.92 11.90 -9.13
N LEU A 148 -12.50 13.15 -9.22
CA LEU A 148 -11.49 13.55 -10.19
C LEU A 148 -10.14 13.57 -9.50
N ASN A 149 -9.13 13.05 -10.17
CA ASN A 149 -7.77 13.25 -9.71
C ASN A 149 -7.48 14.75 -9.75
N TRP A 150 -7.24 15.34 -8.59
CA TRP A 150 -7.09 16.80 -8.48
C TRP A 150 -5.88 17.37 -9.24
N ARG A 151 -4.91 16.52 -9.60
CA ARG A 151 -3.73 16.93 -10.37
C ARG A 151 -3.90 16.76 -11.87
N SER A 152 -4.42 15.62 -12.31
CA SER A 152 -4.52 15.29 -13.72
C SER A 152 -5.89 15.57 -14.30
N GLY A 153 -6.89 15.76 -13.44
CA GLY A 153 -8.30 15.82 -13.87
C GLY A 153 -8.85 14.48 -14.35
N ALA A 154 -8.06 13.40 -14.25
CA ALA A 154 -8.49 12.09 -14.70
C ALA A 154 -9.64 11.56 -13.83
N PRO A 155 -10.62 10.84 -14.45
CA PRO A 155 -11.73 10.27 -13.69
C PRO A 155 -11.24 9.15 -12.78
N GLY A 156 -11.78 9.11 -11.57
CA GLY A 156 -11.45 8.12 -10.56
C GLY A 156 -12.64 7.67 -9.76
N HIS A 157 -12.43 6.64 -8.97
CA HIS A 157 -13.39 6.17 -7.99
C HIS A 157 -12.92 6.48 -6.59
N LYS A 158 -13.85 6.88 -5.72
CA LYS A 158 -13.67 6.74 -4.28
C LYS A 158 -14.05 5.32 -3.92
N MET A 159 -13.19 4.64 -3.16
CA MET A 159 -13.47 3.33 -2.62
C MET A 159 -13.44 3.39 -1.10
N SER A 160 -14.34 2.68 -0.45
CA SER A 160 -14.52 2.74 0.99
C SER A 160 -14.60 1.34 1.59
N TRP A 161 -13.96 1.19 2.74
CA TRP A 161 -14.13 0.04 3.60
C TRP A 161 -14.70 0.49 4.94
N ARG A 162 -15.70 -0.25 5.44
CA ARG A 162 -16.26 -0.09 6.77
C ARG A 162 -16.27 -1.44 7.46
N PRO A 163 -16.03 -1.50 8.78
CA PRO A 163 -16.10 -2.76 9.50
C PRO A 163 -17.52 -3.30 9.47
N PRO A 164 -17.70 -4.63 9.56
CA PRO A 164 -19.04 -5.21 9.69
C PRO A 164 -19.72 -4.65 10.92
N SER A 165 -21.02 -4.30 10.80
CA SER A 165 -21.79 -3.76 11.90
C SER A 165 -21.97 -4.80 13.02
N ALA A 166 -21.90 -4.37 14.29
CA ALA A 166 -22.06 -5.24 15.46
C ALA A 166 -23.44 -5.90 15.54
N SER A 167 -24.44 -5.41 14.80
CA SER A 167 -25.81 -5.96 14.77
C SER A 167 -25.92 -7.26 13.98
N SER A 168 -24.94 -7.68 13.23
CA SER A 168 -24.97 -8.95 12.49
C SER A 168 -24.54 -10.15 13.32
N ARG A 169 -24.15 -9.98 14.59
CA ARG A 169 -23.73 -11.06 15.49
C ARG A 169 -24.81 -11.52 16.49
N ALA A 170 -25.99 -10.93 16.44
CA ALA A 170 -27.08 -11.23 17.37
C ALA A 170 -28.19 -12.05 16.73
N SER A 171 -27.87 -13.12 16.01
CA SER A 171 -28.86 -14.06 15.48
C SER A 171 -28.26 -15.47 15.56
N SER A 172 -28.31 -16.05 16.74
CA SER A 172 -28.16 -17.49 16.97
C SER A 172 -29.03 -17.90 18.09
#